data_f49c4e41a95a2f7d3cf040ded3c71849
#
_entry.id   f49c4e41a95a2f7d3cf040ded3c71849
#
_cell.length_a   1.000
_cell.length_b   1.000
_cell.length_c   1.000
_cell.angle_alpha   90.00
_cell.angle_beta   90.00
_cell.angle_gamma   90.00
#
_symmetry.space_group_name_H-M   'P 1'
#
loop_
_entity.id
_entity.type
_entity.pdbx_description
1 polymer ?
#
loop_
_entity_poly.entity_id
_entity_poly.type
_entity_poly.pdbx_seq_one_letter_code
_entity_poly.pdbx_strand_id
1 'polypeptide(L)'
;MKLFSKSLKPEEVINFLKENPDFFIDHPEAIEHLEIKHESGEAVSFIEKQVEFIKSKNLATSTQLKDFILNANANELLFAKVRKLISIILSAEDLEKLLIATESFFINELGTEKCKLLFFTQEELYRVSAKRIIEPEIATKTFSKIFKEVDIFLGKLSNEIASLTFGAQ
;
A
#
# COMPACT_ATOMS: atom_id res chain seq x y z
N MET A 1 -18.89 -33.92 -24.20
CA MET A 1 -19.53 -33.55 -25.48
C MET A 1 -18.55 -32.59 -26.17
N LYS A 2 -17.73 -33.10 -27.12
CA LYS A 2 -16.78 -32.29 -27.87
C LYS A 2 -17.57 -31.50 -28.93
N LEU A 3 -17.70 -30.19 -28.72
CA LEU A 3 -18.15 -29.27 -29.74
C LEU A 3 -17.07 -29.25 -30.86
N PHE A 4 -17.38 -29.78 -32.00
CA PHE A 4 -16.59 -29.65 -33.22
C PHE A 4 -16.55 -28.15 -33.59
N SER A 5 -15.44 -27.49 -33.29
CA SER A 5 -15.20 -26.18 -33.91
C SER A 5 -14.95 -26.41 -35.39
N LYS A 6 -15.95 -26.12 -36.20
CA LYS A 6 -15.81 -26.09 -37.66
C LYS A 6 -14.81 -24.95 -37.94
N SER A 7 -13.59 -25.31 -38.36
CA SER A 7 -12.62 -24.28 -38.76
C SER A 7 -13.16 -23.63 -40.02
N LEU A 8 -13.49 -22.34 -39.96
CA LEU A 8 -13.92 -21.56 -41.10
C LEU A 8 -12.78 -21.54 -42.14
N LYS A 9 -13.12 -21.76 -43.39
CA LYS A 9 -12.16 -21.62 -44.48
C LYS A 9 -11.87 -20.13 -44.73
N PRO A 10 -10.66 -19.75 -45.14
CA PRO A 10 -10.32 -18.35 -45.45
C PRO A 10 -11.29 -17.70 -46.45
N GLU A 11 -11.75 -18.46 -47.42
CA GLU A 11 -12.71 -18.02 -48.44
C GLU A 11 -14.09 -17.66 -47.84
N GLU A 12 -14.53 -18.42 -46.83
CA GLU A 12 -15.80 -18.15 -46.13
C GLU A 12 -15.72 -16.84 -45.34
N VAL A 13 -14.58 -16.55 -44.72
CA VAL A 13 -14.33 -15.30 -43.97
C VAL A 13 -14.26 -14.12 -44.94
N ILE A 14 -13.55 -14.25 -46.07
CA ILE A 14 -13.47 -13.20 -47.11
C ILE A 14 -14.84 -12.86 -47.66
N ASN A 15 -15.66 -13.86 -47.99
CA ASN A 15 -16.99 -13.64 -48.50
C ASN A 15 -17.91 -12.98 -47.46
N PHE A 16 -17.85 -13.42 -46.22
CA PHE A 16 -18.58 -12.80 -45.12
C PHE A 16 -18.25 -11.30 -44.95
N LEU A 17 -16.97 -10.94 -44.97
CA LEU A 17 -16.52 -9.54 -44.83
C LEU A 17 -16.89 -8.70 -46.05
N LYS A 18 -16.95 -9.28 -47.25
CA LYS A 18 -17.45 -8.59 -48.47
C LYS A 18 -18.94 -8.30 -48.41
N GLU A 19 -19.72 -9.21 -47.83
CA GLU A 19 -21.16 -9.05 -47.65
C GLU A 19 -21.52 -8.14 -46.47
N ASN A 20 -20.60 -7.97 -45.51
CA ASN A 20 -20.78 -7.16 -44.32
C ASN A 20 -19.64 -6.12 -44.18
N PRO A 21 -19.61 -5.06 -45.01
CA PRO A 21 -18.53 -4.09 -45.03
C PRO A 21 -18.40 -3.30 -43.70
N ASP A 22 -19.51 -3.15 -42.98
CA ASP A 22 -19.58 -2.42 -41.71
C ASP A 22 -19.25 -3.28 -40.47
N PHE A 23 -18.87 -4.56 -40.67
CA PHE A 23 -18.59 -5.50 -39.59
C PHE A 23 -17.63 -4.98 -38.54
N PHE A 24 -16.54 -4.31 -38.91
CA PHE A 24 -15.55 -3.77 -37.99
C PHE A 24 -15.98 -2.45 -37.33
N ILE A 25 -17.00 -1.78 -37.87
CA ILE A 25 -17.63 -0.61 -37.26
C ILE A 25 -18.55 -1.08 -36.15
N ASP A 26 -19.32 -2.15 -36.41
CA ASP A 26 -20.28 -2.74 -35.46
C ASP A 26 -19.56 -3.57 -34.35
N HIS A 27 -18.36 -4.10 -34.68
CA HIS A 27 -17.56 -4.98 -33.82
C HIS A 27 -16.13 -4.48 -33.69
N PRO A 28 -15.90 -3.31 -33.03
CA PRO A 28 -14.55 -2.73 -32.86
C PRO A 28 -13.61 -3.62 -32.06
N GLU A 29 -14.14 -4.47 -31.19
CA GLU A 29 -13.37 -5.44 -30.40
C GLU A 29 -12.66 -6.49 -31.28
N ALA A 30 -13.19 -6.77 -32.45
CA ALA A 30 -12.58 -7.71 -33.40
C ALA A 30 -11.24 -7.18 -33.95
N ILE A 31 -11.07 -5.86 -34.05
CA ILE A 31 -9.84 -5.22 -34.55
C ILE A 31 -8.72 -5.35 -33.50
N GLU A 32 -9.03 -5.39 -32.21
CA GLU A 32 -8.03 -5.47 -31.13
C GLU A 32 -7.20 -6.77 -31.20
N HIS A 33 -7.76 -7.81 -31.79
CA HIS A 33 -7.13 -9.13 -31.89
C HIS A 33 -6.49 -9.41 -33.25
N LEU A 34 -6.54 -8.43 -34.19
CA LEU A 34 -5.98 -8.59 -35.54
C LEU A 34 -4.49 -8.14 -35.53
N GLU A 35 -3.58 -9.10 -35.74
CA GLU A 35 -2.18 -8.82 -36.08
C GLU A 35 -2.04 -8.64 -37.61
N ILE A 36 -2.17 -7.39 -38.08
CA ILE A 36 -1.94 -7.06 -39.48
C ILE A 36 -0.46 -6.77 -39.69
N LYS A 37 0.28 -7.73 -40.23
CA LYS A 37 1.65 -7.51 -40.69
C LYS A 37 1.63 -6.79 -42.02
N HIS A 38 2.05 -5.52 -42.03
CA HIS A 38 2.32 -4.80 -43.26
C HIS A 38 3.67 -5.24 -43.86
N GLU A 39 3.67 -5.75 -45.07
CA GLU A 39 4.86 -6.00 -45.90
C GLU A 39 5.47 -4.70 -46.47
N SER A 40 5.30 -3.56 -45.85
CA SER A 40 5.95 -2.33 -46.25
C SER A 40 7.34 -2.27 -45.66
N GLY A 41 8.37 -2.48 -46.51
CA GLY A 41 9.78 -2.37 -46.12
C GLY A 41 10.09 -1.08 -45.39
N GLU A 42 11.08 -1.12 -44.52
CA GLU A 42 11.82 -0.14 -43.71
C GLU A 42 11.14 1.21 -43.31
N ALA A 43 10.05 1.64 -43.93
CA ALA A 43 9.27 2.82 -43.57
C ALA A 43 8.11 2.42 -42.67
N VAL A 44 8.38 2.31 -41.36
CA VAL A 44 7.31 2.25 -40.35
C VAL A 44 6.41 3.48 -40.55
N SER A 45 5.13 3.24 -40.87
CA SER A 45 4.19 4.34 -41.05
C SER A 45 4.16 5.26 -39.85
N PHE A 46 4.16 6.57 -40.09
CA PHE A 46 4.06 7.58 -39.01
C PHE A 46 2.83 7.33 -38.14
N ILE A 47 1.75 6.85 -38.75
CA ILE A 47 0.51 6.49 -38.06
C ILE A 47 0.72 5.30 -37.08
N GLU A 48 1.48 4.28 -37.46
CA GLU A 48 1.78 3.15 -36.59
C GLU A 48 2.55 3.60 -35.35
N LYS A 49 3.56 4.48 -35.53
CA LYS A 49 4.30 5.08 -34.40
C LYS A 49 3.41 5.93 -33.50
N GLN A 50 2.48 6.68 -34.07
CA GLN A 50 1.51 7.45 -33.29
C GLN A 50 0.58 6.53 -32.48
N VAL A 51 0.07 5.45 -33.09
CA VAL A 51 -0.78 4.48 -32.40
C VAL A 51 -0.02 3.77 -31.28
N GLU A 52 1.22 3.35 -31.52
CA GLU A 52 2.09 2.77 -30.47
C GLU A 52 2.32 3.76 -29.33
N PHE A 53 2.61 5.01 -29.65
CA PHE A 53 2.81 6.06 -28.65
C PHE A 53 1.54 6.28 -27.82
N ILE A 54 0.36 6.35 -28.45
CA ILE A 54 -0.92 6.52 -27.75
C ILE A 54 -1.23 5.30 -26.88
N LYS A 55 -1.01 4.08 -27.39
CA LYS A 55 -1.20 2.84 -26.62
C LYS A 55 -0.28 2.79 -25.39
N SER A 56 1.01 3.12 -25.55
CA SER A 56 1.96 3.14 -24.44
C SER A 56 1.60 4.19 -23.39
N LYS A 57 1.16 5.39 -23.82
CA LYS A 57 0.72 6.45 -22.93
C LYS A 57 -0.56 6.07 -22.18
N ASN A 58 -1.50 5.43 -22.85
CA ASN A 58 -2.75 4.94 -22.23
C ASN A 58 -2.46 3.88 -21.17
N LEU A 59 -1.58 2.92 -21.48
CA LEU A 59 -1.16 1.88 -20.54
C LEU A 59 -0.47 2.50 -19.29
N ALA A 60 0.43 3.46 -19.50
CA ALA A 60 1.10 4.18 -18.41
C ALA A 60 0.09 4.93 -17.52
N THR A 61 -0.86 5.64 -18.13
CA THR A 61 -1.93 6.36 -17.40
C THR A 61 -2.84 5.41 -16.63
N SER A 62 -3.19 4.27 -17.23
CA SER A 62 -4.00 3.23 -16.57
C SER A 62 -3.27 2.64 -15.35
N THR A 63 -1.97 2.42 -15.46
CA THR A 63 -1.14 1.94 -14.35
C THR A 63 -1.08 2.97 -13.22
N GLN A 64 -0.82 4.24 -13.54
CA GLN A 64 -0.81 5.33 -12.57
C GLN A 64 -2.16 5.48 -11.85
N LEU A 65 -3.27 5.36 -12.58
CA LEU A 65 -4.61 5.39 -11.98
C LEU A 65 -4.82 4.23 -11.01
N LYS A 66 -4.35 3.04 -11.36
CA LYS A 66 -4.39 1.85 -10.48
C LYS A 66 -3.63 2.08 -9.18
N ASP A 67 -2.41 2.60 -9.29
CA ASP A 67 -1.57 2.91 -8.13
C ASP A 67 -2.20 4.01 -7.26
N PHE A 68 -2.80 5.01 -7.89
CA PHE A 68 -3.54 6.06 -7.18
C PHE A 68 -4.73 5.49 -6.37
N ILE A 69 -5.52 4.60 -6.96
CA ILE A 69 -6.65 3.95 -6.28
C ILE A 69 -6.15 3.09 -5.10
N LEU A 70 -5.08 2.33 -5.29
CA LEU A 70 -4.49 1.51 -4.22
C LEU A 70 -4.01 2.38 -3.05
N ASN A 71 -3.33 3.48 -3.34
CA ASN A 71 -2.86 4.42 -2.32
C ASN A 71 -4.03 5.12 -1.62
N ALA A 72 -5.09 5.50 -2.34
CA ALA A 72 -6.28 6.10 -1.76
C ALA A 72 -6.97 5.13 -0.77
N ASN A 73 -7.13 3.87 -1.14
CA ASN A 73 -7.69 2.84 -0.27
C ASN A 73 -6.83 2.58 0.98
N ALA A 74 -5.50 2.54 0.82
CA ALA A 74 -4.58 2.40 1.93
C ALA A 74 -4.67 3.59 2.90
N ASN A 75 -4.76 4.81 2.38
CA ASN A 75 -4.95 6.02 3.17
C ASN A 75 -6.29 6.00 3.93
N GLU A 76 -7.38 5.59 3.29
CA GLU A 76 -8.69 5.49 3.95
C GLU A 76 -8.65 4.51 5.14
N LEU A 77 -8.01 3.35 4.95
CA LEU A 77 -7.81 2.39 6.01
C LEU A 77 -6.99 2.98 7.16
N LEU A 78 -5.92 3.73 6.85
CA LEU A 78 -5.10 4.41 7.84
C LEU A 78 -5.92 5.46 8.61
N PHE A 79 -6.72 6.28 7.93
CA PHE A 79 -7.62 7.24 8.57
C PHE A 79 -8.65 6.59 9.48
N ALA A 80 -9.19 5.44 9.10
CA ALA A 80 -10.08 4.68 9.98
C ALA A 80 -9.38 4.24 11.28
N LYS A 81 -8.14 3.76 11.17
CA LYS A 81 -7.32 3.41 12.35
C LYS A 81 -7.02 4.63 13.22
N VAL A 82 -6.66 5.76 12.62
CA VAL A 82 -6.41 7.01 13.37
C VAL A 82 -7.65 7.47 14.11
N ARG A 83 -8.83 7.46 13.46
CA ARG A 83 -10.09 7.80 14.14
C ARG A 83 -10.38 6.87 15.33
N LYS A 84 -10.09 5.58 15.19
CA LYS A 84 -10.24 4.61 16.30
C LYS A 84 -9.30 4.94 17.46
N LEU A 85 -8.04 5.26 17.17
CA LEU A 85 -7.08 5.69 18.20
C LEU A 85 -7.54 6.95 18.93
N ILE A 86 -8.00 7.97 18.20
CA ILE A 86 -8.54 9.20 18.79
C ILE A 86 -9.72 8.89 19.72
N SER A 87 -10.63 8.01 19.29
CA SER A 87 -11.77 7.60 20.12
C SER A 87 -11.30 6.91 21.41
N ILE A 88 -10.28 6.06 21.36
CA ILE A 88 -9.68 5.40 22.52
C ILE A 88 -9.09 6.46 23.48
N ILE A 89 -8.35 7.42 22.95
CA ILE A 89 -7.73 8.50 23.74
C ILE A 89 -8.80 9.33 24.45
N LEU A 90 -9.86 9.73 23.75
CA LEU A 90 -10.92 10.58 24.29
C LEU A 90 -11.84 9.85 25.29
N SER A 91 -11.93 8.53 25.23
CA SER A 91 -12.76 7.72 26.13
C SER A 91 -12.03 7.21 27.36
N ALA A 92 -10.73 7.44 27.48
CA ALA A 92 -9.97 6.96 28.61
C ALA A 92 -10.29 7.76 29.89
N GLU A 93 -10.60 7.06 30.98
CA GLU A 93 -10.98 7.66 32.26
C GLU A 93 -9.76 8.11 33.09
N ASP A 94 -8.64 7.44 32.90
CA ASP A 94 -7.37 7.74 33.59
C ASP A 94 -6.16 7.47 32.69
N LEU A 95 -5.01 7.97 33.11
CA LEU A 95 -3.77 7.90 32.33
C LEU A 95 -3.31 6.45 32.13
N GLU A 96 -3.39 5.59 33.13
CA GLU A 96 -2.95 4.18 32.99
C GLU A 96 -3.82 3.42 32.00
N LYS A 97 -5.15 3.60 32.05
CA LYS A 97 -6.07 3.02 31.07
C LYS A 97 -5.78 3.53 29.66
N LEU A 98 -5.50 4.83 29.51
CA LEU A 98 -5.10 5.43 28.24
C LEU A 98 -3.85 4.74 27.67
N LEU A 99 -2.81 4.57 28.49
CA LEU A 99 -1.56 3.95 28.07
C LEU A 99 -1.75 2.50 27.63
N ILE A 100 -2.46 1.71 28.44
CA ILE A 100 -2.77 0.31 28.12
C ILE A 100 -3.58 0.19 26.85
N ALA A 101 -4.61 1.01 26.69
CA ALA A 101 -5.47 0.98 25.51
C ALA A 101 -4.71 1.41 24.23
N THR A 102 -3.84 2.41 24.35
CA THR A 102 -2.97 2.85 23.25
C THR A 102 -1.96 1.77 22.87
N GLU A 103 -1.26 1.15 23.83
CA GLU A 103 -0.35 0.03 23.56
C GLU A 103 -1.07 -1.14 22.88
N SER A 104 -2.26 -1.50 23.39
CA SER A 104 -3.09 -2.54 22.80
C SER A 104 -3.54 -2.21 21.37
N PHE A 105 -3.84 -0.95 21.09
CA PHE A 105 -4.16 -0.50 19.74
C PHE A 105 -3.00 -0.71 18.77
N PHE A 106 -1.78 -0.33 19.16
CA PHE A 106 -0.60 -0.53 18.31
C PHE A 106 -0.35 -2.01 18.02
N ILE A 107 -0.51 -2.87 19.02
CA ILE A 107 -0.34 -4.31 18.86
C ILE A 107 -1.41 -4.90 17.96
N ASN A 108 -2.70 -4.64 18.24
CA ASN A 108 -3.81 -5.30 17.59
C ASN A 108 -4.15 -4.73 16.21
N GLU A 109 -4.07 -3.39 16.04
CA GLU A 109 -4.51 -2.71 14.81
C GLU A 109 -3.36 -2.42 13.84
N LEU A 110 -2.16 -2.20 14.35
CA LEU A 110 -0.99 -1.92 13.53
C LEU A 110 -0.06 -3.13 13.38
N GLY A 111 -0.34 -4.22 14.12
CA GLY A 111 0.40 -5.47 14.00
C GLY A 111 1.82 -5.41 14.57
N THR A 112 2.09 -4.51 15.51
CA THR A 112 3.39 -4.47 16.21
C THR A 112 3.48 -5.64 17.20
N GLU A 113 4.62 -6.30 17.29
CA GLU A 113 4.81 -7.39 18.26
C GLU A 113 4.77 -6.91 19.70
N LYS A 114 5.36 -5.73 19.96
CA LYS A 114 5.41 -5.09 21.28
C LYS A 114 5.28 -3.59 21.12
N CYS A 115 4.60 -2.96 22.06
CA CYS A 115 4.52 -1.51 22.19
C CYS A 115 4.62 -1.14 23.66
N LYS A 116 5.37 -0.10 23.99
CA LYS A 116 5.51 0.39 25.36
C LYS A 116 5.61 1.91 25.37
N LEU A 117 4.81 2.54 26.21
CA LEU A 117 4.84 3.96 26.48
C LEU A 117 5.54 4.19 27.83
N LEU A 118 6.60 4.98 27.83
CA LEU A 118 7.44 5.26 28.99
C LEU A 118 7.48 6.76 29.26
N PHE A 119 7.58 7.14 30.53
CA PHE A 119 7.79 8.50 30.98
C PHE A 119 9.18 8.67 31.51
N PHE A 120 9.82 9.76 31.15
CA PHE A 120 11.14 10.16 31.65
C PHE A 120 10.98 11.31 32.63
N THR A 121 10.74 10.97 33.90
CA THR A 121 10.50 11.95 34.97
C THR A 121 10.99 11.42 36.30
N GLN A 122 11.29 12.36 37.25
CA GLN A 122 11.57 12.06 38.66
C GLN A 122 10.29 12.11 39.51
N GLU A 123 9.18 12.62 38.94
CA GLU A 123 7.93 12.75 39.64
C GLU A 123 7.11 11.46 39.62
N GLU A 124 6.50 11.13 40.74
CA GLU A 124 5.49 10.08 40.75
C GLU A 124 4.24 10.55 40.02
N LEU A 125 3.86 9.84 38.96
CA LEU A 125 2.65 10.13 38.23
C LEU A 125 1.46 9.39 38.86
N TYR A 126 0.40 10.16 39.19
CA TYR A 126 -0.81 9.62 39.78
C TYR A 126 -1.40 8.47 38.94
N ARG A 127 -1.57 7.33 39.58
CA ARG A 127 -2.13 6.11 38.96
C ARG A 127 -1.36 5.57 37.74
N VAL A 128 -0.08 5.89 37.60
CA VAL A 128 0.79 5.29 36.57
C VAL A 128 1.71 4.27 37.25
N SER A 129 1.81 3.08 36.63
CA SER A 129 2.72 2.04 37.14
C SER A 129 4.15 2.51 37.13
N ALA A 130 4.87 2.30 38.26
CA ALA A 130 6.31 2.63 38.39
C ALA A 130 7.16 1.97 37.27
N LYS A 131 6.72 0.86 36.71
CA LYS A 131 7.38 0.19 35.54
C LYS A 131 7.36 1.00 34.26
N ARG A 132 6.60 2.10 34.20
CA ARG A 132 6.52 3.01 33.06
C ARG A 132 7.36 4.28 33.28
N ILE A 133 7.89 4.48 34.46
CA ILE A 133 8.65 5.67 34.85
C ILE A 133 10.13 5.31 34.84
N ILE A 134 10.92 6.08 34.13
CA ILE A 134 12.39 5.96 34.09
C ILE A 134 12.96 7.32 34.47
N GLU A 135 13.91 7.31 35.42
CA GLU A 135 14.60 8.54 35.82
C GLU A 135 15.32 9.18 34.62
N PRO A 136 15.26 10.52 34.46
CA PRO A 136 15.87 11.22 33.34
C PRO A 136 17.38 10.97 33.19
N GLU A 137 18.10 10.76 34.27
CA GLU A 137 19.54 10.45 34.24
C GLU A 137 19.79 9.09 33.59
N ILE A 138 19.01 8.07 33.97
CA ILE A 138 19.06 6.72 33.39
C ILE A 138 18.63 6.77 31.93
N ALA A 139 17.53 7.49 31.64
CA ALA A 139 17.03 7.67 30.29
C ALA A 139 18.09 8.33 29.39
N THR A 140 18.69 9.44 29.83
CA THR A 140 19.70 10.15 29.04
C THR A 140 20.94 9.28 28.80
N LYS A 141 21.35 8.46 29.73
CA LYS A 141 22.49 7.54 29.58
C LYS A 141 22.16 6.42 28.60
N THR A 142 21.02 5.78 28.78
CA THR A 142 20.65 4.56 28.02
C THR A 142 20.18 4.88 26.60
N PHE A 143 19.39 5.94 26.45
CA PHE A 143 18.82 6.35 25.17
C PHE A 143 19.60 7.48 24.47
N SER A 144 20.80 7.82 24.93
CA SER A 144 21.61 8.95 24.43
C SER A 144 21.83 8.92 22.91
N LYS A 145 21.98 7.73 22.33
CA LYS A 145 22.14 7.57 20.88
C LYS A 145 20.83 7.81 20.11
N ILE A 146 19.69 7.52 20.74
CA ILE A 146 18.37 7.70 20.13
C ILE A 146 17.94 9.16 20.19
N PHE A 147 18.13 9.83 21.35
CA PHE A 147 17.68 11.21 21.56
C PHE A 147 18.53 12.28 20.83
N LYS A 148 19.75 11.94 20.40
CA LYS A 148 20.66 12.95 19.80
C LYS A 148 20.44 13.17 18.31
N GLU A 149 19.81 12.26 17.61
CA GLU A 149 19.83 12.26 16.15
C GLU A 149 18.49 12.51 15.49
N VAL A 150 17.36 12.08 16.06
CA VAL A 150 16.05 12.18 15.40
C VAL A 150 14.87 12.02 16.37
N ASP A 151 13.74 12.60 16.00
CA ASP A 151 12.45 12.37 16.69
C ASP A 151 11.97 10.91 16.55
N ILE A 152 12.47 10.18 15.56
CA ILE A 152 12.11 8.78 15.27
C ILE A 152 13.39 7.99 14.98
N PHE A 153 13.68 6.98 15.80
CA PHE A 153 14.75 6.04 15.55
C PHE A 153 14.22 4.75 14.92
N LEU A 154 14.74 4.41 13.75
CA LEU A 154 14.47 3.15 13.06
C LEU A 154 15.73 2.29 13.06
N GLY A 155 15.73 1.22 13.87
CA GLY A 155 16.89 0.35 13.94
C GLY A 155 16.76 -0.73 15.02
N LYS A 156 17.79 -1.56 15.14
CA LYS A 156 17.85 -2.61 16.15
C LYS A 156 18.15 -1.99 17.52
N LEU A 157 17.29 -2.25 18.51
CA LEU A 157 17.53 -1.85 19.90
C LEU A 157 18.68 -2.67 20.50
N SER A 158 19.50 -2.04 21.35
CA SER A 158 20.47 -2.77 22.17
C SER A 158 19.75 -3.62 23.21
N ASN A 159 20.39 -4.70 23.66
CA ASN A 159 19.82 -5.57 24.70
C ASN A 159 19.50 -4.79 26.00
N GLU A 160 20.31 -3.79 26.34
CA GLU A 160 20.09 -2.93 27.49
C GLU A 160 18.79 -2.11 27.36
N ILE A 161 18.57 -1.47 26.21
CA ILE A 161 17.35 -0.72 25.92
C ILE A 161 16.13 -1.65 25.88
N ALA A 162 16.26 -2.80 25.24
CA ALA A 162 15.18 -3.77 25.13
C ALA A 162 14.77 -4.33 26.51
N SER A 163 15.72 -4.65 27.38
CA SER A 163 15.45 -5.13 28.73
C SER A 163 14.83 -4.04 29.63
N LEU A 164 15.29 -2.80 29.51
CA LEU A 164 14.76 -1.67 30.27
C LEU A 164 13.30 -1.34 29.81
N THR A 165 13.02 -1.46 28.51
CA THR A 165 11.71 -1.10 27.94
C THR A 165 10.68 -2.20 28.13
N PHE A 166 11.05 -3.45 27.81
CA PHE A 166 10.12 -4.58 27.75
C PHE A 166 10.29 -5.60 28.88
N GLY A 167 11.30 -5.43 29.73
CA GLY A 167 11.71 -6.41 30.75
C GLY A 167 12.66 -7.47 30.18
N ALA A 168 13.41 -8.12 31.07
CA ALA A 168 14.24 -9.26 30.70
C ALA A 168 13.32 -10.40 30.22
N GLN A 169 13.60 -10.94 29.05
CA GLN A 169 12.95 -12.16 28.55
C GLN A 169 13.53 -13.37 29.25
#